data_8c5096bc3007fe3c5d75e0bda88fc3e5
#
_entry.id   8c5096bc3007fe3c5d75e0bda88fc3e5
#
_cell.length_a   1.000
_cell.length_b   1.000
_cell.length_c   1.000
_cell.angle_alpha   90.00
_cell.angle_beta   90.00
_cell.angle_gamma   90.00
#
_symmetry.space_group_name_H-M   'P 1'
#
loop_
_entity.id
_entity.type
_entity.pdbx_description
1 polymer ?
#
loop_
_entity_poly.entity_id
_entity_poly.type
_entity_poly.pdbx_seq_one_letter_code
_entity_poly.pdbx_strand_id
1 'polypeptide(L)'
;MAPSTNEFAYTLRIPKDRIAVLIGTKGESKRELEKYTKTKIAVDSAEGTVTISGGEALDLYVSREIVMAIGRGFSPELARLLLKPDYGVEILSVRDYARNDADATRIKGRVIGEDGKSRKIIEELTGVSITVYGKTIGLIGELES
;
A
#
# COMPACT_ATOMS: atom_id res chain seq x y z
N MET A 1 29.93 8.27 13.77
CA MET A 1 29.82 6.82 13.93
C MET A 1 29.23 6.23 12.68
N ALA A 2 29.79 5.15 12.24
CA ALA A 2 29.20 4.45 11.13
C ALA A 2 27.76 4.07 11.47
N PRO A 3 26.85 4.10 10.52
CA PRO A 3 25.52 3.61 10.79
C PRO A 3 25.62 2.20 11.32
N SER A 4 24.73 1.86 12.20
CA SER A 4 24.69 0.53 12.74
C SER A 4 24.68 -0.47 11.58
N THR A 5 25.51 -1.49 11.65
CA THR A 5 25.50 -2.54 10.66
C THR A 5 24.16 -3.27 10.61
N ASN A 6 23.29 -2.99 11.62
CA ASN A 6 21.95 -3.57 11.68
C ASN A 6 20.89 -2.66 11.10
N GLU A 7 21.28 -1.49 10.62
CA GLU A 7 20.32 -0.62 9.98
C GLU A 7 20.01 -1.12 8.58
N PHE A 8 18.76 -1.45 8.39
CA PHE A 8 18.23 -1.78 7.08
C PHE A 8 17.40 -0.63 6.59
N ALA A 9 17.31 -0.48 5.31
CA ALA A 9 16.45 0.51 4.70
C ALA A 9 15.78 -0.11 3.48
N TYR A 10 14.55 0.27 3.26
CA TYR A 10 13.83 -0.09 2.04
C TYR A 10 13.60 1.18 1.25
N THR A 11 13.81 1.10 -0.05
CA THR A 11 13.49 2.19 -0.96
C THR A 11 12.40 1.71 -1.90
N LEU A 12 11.31 2.44 -1.94
CA LEU A 12 10.16 2.14 -2.78
C LEU A 12 9.93 3.30 -3.73
N ARG A 13 9.49 2.97 -4.94
CA ARG A 13 9.04 4.00 -5.87
C ARG A 13 7.52 3.93 -5.93
N ILE A 14 6.87 5.06 -5.69
CA ILE A 14 5.41 5.13 -5.77
C ILE A 14 4.99 6.30 -6.67
N PRO A 15 3.79 6.24 -7.26
CA PRO A 15 3.32 7.34 -8.12
C PRO A 15 3.25 8.66 -7.36
N LYS A 16 3.52 9.74 -8.06
CA LYS A 16 3.58 11.07 -7.44
C LYS A 16 2.29 11.50 -6.77
N ASP A 17 1.15 11.15 -7.37
CA ASP A 17 -0.14 11.44 -6.75
C ASP A 17 -0.32 10.70 -5.43
N ARG A 18 0.29 9.53 -5.29
CA ARG A 18 0.22 8.76 -4.06
C ARG A 18 1.20 9.26 -3.01
N ILE A 19 2.28 9.90 -3.43
CA ILE A 19 3.20 10.57 -2.50
C ILE A 19 2.46 11.64 -1.71
N ALA A 20 1.63 12.43 -2.39
CA ALA A 20 0.83 13.44 -1.72
C ALA A 20 -0.08 12.83 -0.66
N VAL A 21 -0.66 11.67 -0.95
CA VAL A 21 -1.51 10.95 0.00
C VAL A 21 -0.70 10.45 1.20
N LEU A 22 0.49 9.91 0.93
CA LEU A 22 1.37 9.42 1.99
C LEU A 22 1.77 10.54 2.96
N ILE A 23 2.14 11.68 2.42
CA ILE A 23 2.55 12.83 3.23
C ILE A 23 1.35 13.38 4.00
N GLY A 24 0.22 13.55 3.31
CA GLY A 24 -1.00 14.08 3.90
C GLY A 24 -0.93 15.57 4.15
N THR A 25 -2.03 16.11 4.66
CA THR A 25 -2.13 17.54 4.97
C THR A 25 -1.09 17.92 6.00
N LYS A 26 -0.23 18.88 5.64
CA LYS A 26 0.84 19.38 6.54
C LYS A 26 1.76 18.26 7.04
N GLY A 27 1.89 17.18 6.27
CA GLY A 27 2.74 16.07 6.63
C GLY A 27 2.21 15.18 7.74
N GLU A 28 0.95 15.31 8.07
CA GLU A 28 0.37 14.62 9.23
C GLU A 28 0.33 13.11 9.06
N SER A 29 -0.08 12.61 7.89
CA SER A 29 -0.15 11.16 7.65
C SER A 29 1.22 10.51 7.79
N LYS A 30 2.24 11.13 7.20
CA LYS A 30 3.61 10.63 7.28
C LYS A 30 4.10 10.58 8.72
N ARG A 31 3.87 11.64 9.47
CA ARG A 31 4.31 11.70 10.88
C ARG A 31 3.61 10.65 11.74
N GLU A 32 2.31 10.46 11.53
CA GLU A 32 1.57 9.42 12.25
C GLU A 32 2.10 8.04 11.92
N LEU A 33 2.37 7.79 10.65
CA LEU A 33 2.88 6.51 10.21
C LEU A 33 4.26 6.24 10.83
N GLU A 34 5.14 7.23 10.84
CA GLU A 34 6.44 7.11 11.47
C GLU A 34 6.30 6.77 12.96
N LYS A 35 5.35 7.39 13.62
CA LYS A 35 5.10 7.15 15.04
C LYS A 35 4.60 5.72 15.29
N TYR A 36 3.62 5.27 14.52
CA TYR A 36 3.04 3.95 14.71
C TYR A 36 3.99 2.81 14.36
N THR A 37 4.84 3.03 13.36
CA THR A 37 5.76 1.98 12.90
C THR A 37 7.13 2.08 13.54
N LYS A 38 7.41 3.17 14.26
CA LYS A 38 8.71 3.42 14.87
C LYS A 38 9.83 3.47 13.81
N THR A 39 9.50 3.95 12.65
CA THR A 39 10.45 4.08 11.53
C THR A 39 10.58 5.52 11.11
N LYS A 40 11.59 5.79 10.29
CA LYS A 40 11.78 7.08 9.67
C LYS A 40 11.47 6.94 8.17
N ILE A 41 10.67 7.86 7.66
CA ILE A 41 10.24 7.83 6.27
C ILE A 41 10.72 9.11 5.58
N ALA A 42 11.64 8.95 4.64
CA ALA A 42 12.17 10.05 3.85
C ALA A 42 11.55 10.01 2.46
N VAL A 43 11.00 11.11 2.02
CA VAL A 43 10.29 11.18 0.73
C VAL A 43 11.04 12.11 -0.21
N ASP A 44 11.35 11.62 -1.40
CA ASP A 44 11.87 12.43 -2.49
C ASP A 44 10.75 12.59 -3.52
N SER A 45 10.04 13.71 -3.45
CA SER A 45 8.88 13.96 -4.29
C SER A 45 9.26 14.10 -5.77
N ALA A 46 10.45 14.62 -6.04
CA ALA A 46 10.92 14.79 -7.42
C ALA A 46 11.15 13.44 -8.10
N GLU A 47 11.77 12.51 -7.39
CA GLU A 47 12.08 11.18 -7.93
C GLU A 47 10.96 10.18 -7.72
N GLY A 48 10.02 10.46 -6.84
CA GLY A 48 8.95 9.52 -6.53
C GLY A 48 9.42 8.37 -5.67
N THR A 49 10.45 8.58 -4.85
CA THR A 49 10.99 7.51 -4.01
C THR A 49 10.70 7.77 -2.53
N VAL A 50 10.52 6.68 -1.81
CA VAL A 50 10.29 6.70 -0.37
C VAL A 50 11.31 5.74 0.25
N THR A 51 12.09 6.25 1.19
CA THR A 51 13.08 5.43 1.89
C THR A 51 12.66 5.29 3.35
N ILE A 52 12.55 4.05 3.78
CA ILE A 52 12.12 3.70 5.14
C ILE A 52 13.31 3.13 5.89
N SER A 53 13.59 3.66 7.06
CA SER A 53 14.74 3.23 7.86
C SER A 53 14.41 3.30 9.34
N GLY A 54 15.30 2.76 10.16
CA GLY A 54 15.15 2.77 11.62
C GLY A 54 14.26 1.64 12.10
N GLY A 55 14.07 1.57 13.42
CA GLY A 55 13.26 0.53 14.03
C GLY A 55 13.88 -0.84 13.93
N GLU A 56 13.09 -1.82 14.33
CA GLU A 56 13.49 -3.22 14.20
C GLU A 56 13.03 -3.78 12.86
N ALA A 57 13.51 -4.96 12.51
CA ALA A 57 13.19 -5.59 11.23
C ALA A 57 11.69 -5.71 10.99
N LEU A 58 10.94 -6.08 12.01
CA LEU A 58 9.49 -6.20 11.88
C LEU A 58 8.84 -4.83 11.64
N ASP A 59 9.31 -3.80 12.34
CA ASP A 59 8.80 -2.44 12.15
C ASP A 59 9.02 -1.96 10.71
N LEU A 60 10.21 -2.23 10.18
CA LEU A 60 10.52 -1.89 8.79
C LEU A 60 9.63 -2.63 7.81
N TYR A 61 9.41 -3.91 8.06
CA TYR A 61 8.56 -4.72 7.20
C TYR A 61 7.13 -4.16 7.16
N VAL A 62 6.56 -3.90 8.33
CA VAL A 62 5.20 -3.37 8.43
C VAL A 62 5.09 -2.00 7.77
N SER A 63 6.06 -1.13 8.02
CA SER A 63 6.09 0.20 7.41
C SER A 63 6.14 0.11 5.89
N ARG A 64 6.97 -0.80 5.36
CA ARG A 64 7.07 -1.04 3.93
C ARG A 64 5.73 -1.48 3.34
N GLU A 65 5.05 -2.41 4.01
CA GLU A 65 3.74 -2.88 3.55
C GLU A 65 2.71 -1.76 3.52
N ILE A 66 2.71 -0.90 4.54
CA ILE A 66 1.79 0.23 4.61
C ILE A 66 2.08 1.23 3.50
N VAL A 67 3.35 1.59 3.30
CA VAL A 67 3.74 2.54 2.26
C VAL A 67 3.39 1.98 0.89
N MET A 68 3.64 0.70 0.66
CA MET A 68 3.28 0.04 -0.60
C MET A 68 1.77 0.08 -0.83
N ALA A 69 0.98 -0.20 0.20
CA ALA A 69 -0.48 -0.17 0.09
C ALA A 69 -0.97 1.23 -0.28
N ILE A 70 -0.44 2.27 0.36
CA ILE A 70 -0.80 3.64 0.03
C ILE A 70 -0.38 3.96 -1.41
N GLY A 71 0.80 3.51 -1.81
CA GLY A 71 1.30 3.70 -3.17
C GLY A 71 0.43 3.03 -4.23
N ARG A 72 -0.31 2.00 -3.87
CA ARG A 72 -1.19 1.29 -4.80
C ARG A 72 -2.67 1.61 -4.61
N GLY A 73 -2.97 2.73 -3.97
CA GLY A 73 -4.31 3.28 -3.98
C GLY A 73 -5.09 3.24 -2.68
N PHE A 74 -4.58 2.58 -1.66
CA PHE A 74 -5.29 2.55 -0.38
C PHE A 74 -5.13 3.87 0.37
N SER A 75 -6.18 4.26 1.10
CA SER A 75 -6.07 5.40 2.00
C SER A 75 -5.15 5.05 3.17
N PRO A 76 -4.55 6.06 3.81
CA PRO A 76 -3.77 5.80 5.02
C PRO A 76 -4.56 5.09 6.11
N GLU A 77 -5.85 5.38 6.25
CA GLU A 77 -6.72 4.75 7.24
C GLU A 77 -6.85 3.25 6.99
N LEU A 78 -7.06 2.83 5.74
CA LEU A 78 -7.15 1.41 5.41
C LEU A 78 -5.79 0.74 5.53
N ALA A 79 -4.73 1.40 5.08
CA ALA A 79 -3.39 0.83 5.14
C ALA A 79 -2.94 0.58 6.58
N ARG A 80 -3.46 1.34 7.54
CA ARG A 80 -3.15 1.17 8.96
C ARG A 80 -3.65 -0.16 9.53
N LEU A 81 -4.57 -0.83 8.85
CA LEU A 81 -4.97 -2.17 9.27
C LEU A 81 -3.78 -3.13 9.28
N LEU A 82 -2.76 -2.85 8.47
CA LEU A 82 -1.55 -3.66 8.42
C LEU A 82 -0.69 -3.58 9.68
N LEU A 83 -1.02 -2.68 10.60
CA LEU A 83 -0.39 -2.67 11.92
C LEU A 83 -0.83 -3.86 12.75
N LYS A 84 -1.98 -4.44 12.43
CA LYS A 84 -2.47 -5.64 13.10
C LYS A 84 -1.71 -6.85 12.57
N PRO A 85 -1.16 -7.70 13.46
CA PRO A 85 -0.29 -8.79 13.03
C PRO A 85 -0.98 -9.86 12.17
N ASP A 86 -2.31 -9.96 12.23
CA ASP A 86 -3.07 -10.93 11.45
C ASP A 86 -3.57 -10.38 10.11
N TYR A 87 -3.21 -9.14 9.76
CA TYR A 87 -3.61 -8.54 8.49
C TYR A 87 -2.45 -8.57 7.50
N GLY A 88 -2.79 -8.67 6.23
CA GLY A 88 -1.81 -8.64 5.16
C GLY A 88 -2.32 -7.90 3.95
N VAL A 89 -1.41 -7.57 3.06
CA VAL A 89 -1.72 -6.90 1.78
C VAL A 89 -1.20 -7.75 0.63
N GLU A 90 -1.99 -7.79 -0.43
CA GLU A 90 -1.59 -8.44 -1.67
C GLU A 90 -1.83 -7.47 -2.82
N ILE A 91 -0.85 -7.32 -3.67
CA ILE A 91 -0.97 -6.48 -4.86
C ILE A 91 -0.84 -7.36 -6.09
N LEU A 92 -1.90 -7.40 -6.88
CA LEU A 92 -1.96 -8.23 -8.08
C LEU A 92 -1.83 -7.35 -9.31
N SER A 93 -0.95 -7.73 -10.22
CA SER A 93 -0.86 -7.06 -11.51
C SER A 93 -1.94 -7.63 -12.43
N VAL A 94 -2.82 -6.76 -12.92
CA VAL A 94 -3.89 -7.19 -13.82
C VAL A 94 -3.30 -7.81 -15.10
N ARG A 95 -2.15 -7.33 -15.52
CA ARG A 95 -1.48 -7.84 -16.74
C ARG A 95 -1.10 -9.31 -16.65
N ASP A 96 -0.85 -9.82 -15.45
CA ASP A 96 -0.51 -11.21 -15.26
C ASP A 96 -1.69 -12.15 -15.59
N TYR A 97 -2.91 -11.58 -15.60
CA TYR A 97 -4.14 -12.34 -15.83
C TYR A 97 -4.83 -11.96 -17.13
N ALA A 98 -4.28 -10.99 -17.86
CA ALA A 98 -4.88 -10.44 -19.06
C ALA A 98 -4.06 -10.80 -20.30
N ARG A 99 -4.73 -10.97 -21.43
CA ARG A 99 -4.06 -11.24 -22.70
C ARG A 99 -3.55 -10.00 -23.39
N ASN A 100 -4.21 -8.87 -23.15
CA ASN A 100 -3.85 -7.58 -23.73
C ASN A 100 -4.46 -6.45 -22.91
N ASP A 101 -4.24 -5.20 -23.33
CA ASP A 101 -4.74 -4.03 -22.59
C ASP A 101 -6.27 -3.97 -22.55
N ALA A 102 -6.94 -4.36 -23.62
CA ALA A 102 -8.41 -4.38 -23.64
C ALA A 102 -8.94 -5.38 -22.63
N ASP A 103 -8.30 -6.55 -22.55
CA ASP A 103 -8.67 -7.59 -21.60
C ASP A 103 -8.42 -7.11 -20.15
N ALA A 104 -7.31 -6.41 -19.93
CA ALA A 104 -7.00 -5.84 -18.61
C ALA A 104 -8.08 -4.84 -18.17
N THR A 105 -8.52 -3.98 -19.08
CA THR A 105 -9.58 -3.03 -18.81
C THR A 105 -10.89 -3.75 -18.45
N ARG A 106 -11.18 -4.82 -19.16
CA ARG A 106 -12.39 -5.64 -18.93
C ARG A 106 -12.34 -6.29 -17.55
N ILE A 107 -11.19 -6.85 -17.17
CA ILE A 107 -11.02 -7.49 -15.87
C ILE A 107 -11.22 -6.47 -14.75
N LYS A 108 -10.59 -5.29 -14.87
CA LYS A 108 -10.78 -4.22 -13.88
C LYS A 108 -12.24 -3.81 -13.75
N GLY A 109 -12.91 -3.67 -14.88
CA GLY A 109 -14.33 -3.32 -14.89
C GLY A 109 -15.19 -4.33 -14.17
N ARG A 110 -14.86 -5.63 -14.30
CA ARG A 110 -15.60 -6.68 -13.61
C ARG A 110 -15.39 -6.66 -12.11
N VAL A 111 -14.17 -6.38 -11.68
CA VAL A 111 -13.87 -6.30 -10.24
C VAL A 111 -14.61 -5.12 -9.62
N ILE A 112 -14.60 -3.97 -10.27
CA ILE A 112 -15.27 -2.78 -9.77
C ILE A 112 -16.78 -2.94 -9.85
N GLY A 113 -17.28 -3.38 -11.00
CA GLY A 113 -18.71 -3.46 -11.28
C GLY A 113 -19.33 -2.11 -11.52
N GLU A 114 -20.60 -2.11 -11.91
CA GLU A 114 -21.33 -0.87 -12.13
C GLU A 114 -21.50 -0.12 -10.81
N ASP A 115 -21.05 1.13 -10.79
CA ASP A 115 -21.08 1.99 -9.60
C ASP A 115 -20.36 1.36 -8.39
N GLY A 116 -19.37 0.53 -8.63
CA GLY A 116 -18.61 -0.11 -7.58
C GLY A 116 -19.33 -1.25 -6.86
N LYS A 117 -20.42 -1.75 -7.41
CA LYS A 117 -21.26 -2.76 -6.75
C LYS A 117 -20.55 -4.09 -6.54
N SER A 118 -19.84 -4.58 -7.56
CA SER A 118 -19.13 -5.86 -7.43
C SER A 118 -18.09 -5.80 -6.34
N ARG A 119 -17.31 -4.71 -6.31
CA ARG A 119 -16.29 -4.52 -5.29
C ARG A 119 -16.90 -4.53 -3.90
N LYS A 120 -17.98 -3.77 -3.70
CA LYS A 120 -18.64 -3.70 -2.39
C LYS A 120 -19.14 -5.06 -1.93
N ILE A 121 -19.74 -5.83 -2.85
CA ILE A 121 -20.25 -7.16 -2.51
C ILE A 121 -19.11 -8.08 -2.10
N ILE A 122 -18.01 -8.07 -2.85
CA ILE A 122 -16.85 -8.88 -2.52
C ILE A 122 -16.30 -8.47 -1.16
N GLU A 123 -16.16 -7.18 -0.90
CA GLU A 123 -15.68 -6.66 0.38
C GLU A 123 -16.58 -7.11 1.54
N GLU A 124 -17.90 -7.03 1.37
CA GLU A 124 -18.85 -7.42 2.40
C GLU A 124 -18.81 -8.92 2.69
N LEU A 125 -18.71 -9.73 1.65
CA LEU A 125 -18.71 -11.18 1.80
C LEU A 125 -17.41 -11.73 2.35
N THR A 126 -16.29 -11.08 2.08
CA THR A 126 -14.96 -11.59 2.43
C THR A 126 -14.31 -10.86 3.60
N GLY A 127 -14.77 -9.65 3.91
CA GLY A 127 -14.09 -8.79 4.88
C GLY A 127 -12.81 -8.18 4.35
N VAL A 128 -12.51 -8.34 3.06
CA VAL A 128 -11.31 -7.83 2.42
C VAL A 128 -11.58 -6.46 1.85
N SER A 129 -10.66 -5.51 2.02
CA SER A 129 -10.72 -4.21 1.36
C SER A 129 -10.02 -4.28 0.02
N ILE A 130 -10.64 -3.75 -1.03
CA ILE A 130 -10.14 -3.85 -2.40
C ILE A 130 -9.92 -2.46 -2.97
N THR A 131 -8.81 -2.26 -3.67
CA THR A 131 -8.60 -1.06 -4.46
C THR A 131 -8.13 -1.44 -5.85
N VAL A 132 -8.59 -0.69 -6.85
CA VAL A 132 -8.10 -0.83 -8.23
C VAL A 132 -7.39 0.45 -8.57
N TYR A 133 -6.10 0.36 -8.83
CA TYR A 133 -5.28 1.52 -9.11
C TYR A 133 -4.37 1.21 -10.30
N GLY A 134 -4.53 1.98 -11.39
CA GLY A 134 -3.72 1.74 -12.58
C GLY A 134 -3.83 0.30 -13.04
N LYS A 135 -2.73 -0.42 -13.07
CA LYS A 135 -2.65 -1.80 -13.56
C LYS A 135 -2.68 -2.83 -12.43
N THR A 136 -3.03 -2.40 -11.21
CA THR A 136 -3.03 -3.32 -10.08
C THR A 136 -4.37 -3.36 -9.36
N ILE A 137 -4.60 -4.49 -8.71
CA ILE A 137 -5.70 -4.67 -7.78
C ILE A 137 -5.06 -4.98 -6.44
N GLY A 138 -5.37 -4.17 -5.44
CA GLY A 138 -4.85 -4.35 -4.09
C GLY A 138 -5.90 -4.95 -3.18
N LEU A 139 -5.46 -5.81 -2.26
CA LEU A 139 -6.32 -6.47 -1.29
C LEU A 139 -5.69 -6.33 0.08
N ILE A 140 -6.47 -5.89 1.06
CA ILE A 140 -6.07 -5.89 2.46
C ILE A 140 -7.10 -6.68 3.25
N GLY A 141 -6.66 -7.64 4.03
CA GLY A 141 -7.57 -8.44 4.84
C GLY A 141 -6.84 -9.31 5.83
N GLU A 142 -7.61 -10.04 6.63
CA GLU A 142 -7.06 -10.96 7.59
C GLU A 142 -6.42 -12.16 6.89
N LEU A 143 -5.24 -12.51 7.37
CA LEU A 143 -4.59 -13.73 6.93
C LEU A 143 -5.22 -14.90 7.64
N GLU A 144 -5.43 -15.98 6.91
CA GLU A 144 -5.94 -17.18 7.53
C GLU A 144 -4.90 -17.82 8.43
N SER A 145 -5.35 -18.24 9.57
CA SER A 145 -4.48 -18.97 10.49
C SER A 145 -4.35 -20.43 10.07
#